data_f7a31602e4d022970a2f4058a32e2861
#
_entry.id   f7a31602e4d022970a2f4058a32e2861
#
_cell.length_a   1.000
_cell.length_b   1.000
_cell.length_c   1.000
_cell.angle_alpha   90.00
_cell.angle_beta   90.00
_cell.angle_gamma   90.00
#
_symmetry.space_group_name_H-M   'P 1'
#
loop_
_entity.id
_entity.type
_entity.pdbx_description
1 polymer ?
#
loop_
_entity_poly.entity_id
_entity_poly.type
_entity_poly.pdbx_seq_one_letter_code
_entity_poly.pdbx_strand_id
1 'polypeptide(L)'
;LDAIIESGVPESPKKRHVAEFKTHNVKSFSDLEKNGVEKSKYQHYIQMQVYMAGTGIDRALYVAVCKDDDRIYTERVRYDKDVAEKHIKKGQRLALEDRMPPPISTDPSWYQCKFCPAHSFCHKAEPTKRINCRTCSHSTAMADSTWRCERHEADAIPEDFQHEGCDDHILHPDMVPWVMEGSDDGHSVKWKIGDRWVVNGKGGYKS
;
A
#
# COMPACT_ATOMS: atom_id res chain seq x y z
N LEU A 1 8.62 -9.49 5.57
CA LEU A 1 9.69 -10.08 6.36
C LEU A 1 10.03 -11.45 5.79
N ASP A 2 11.25 -11.61 5.24
CA ASP A 2 11.61 -12.87 4.59
C ASP A 2 12.08 -13.89 5.63
N ALA A 3 12.94 -13.48 6.57
CA ALA A 3 13.40 -14.35 7.64
C ALA A 3 13.92 -13.56 8.85
N ILE A 4 14.17 -14.26 9.95
CA ILE A 4 14.95 -13.80 11.10
C ILE A 4 16.18 -14.70 11.23
N ILE A 5 17.36 -14.09 11.25
CA ILE A 5 18.63 -14.77 11.49
C ILE A 5 18.92 -14.66 12.99
N GLU A 6 18.95 -15.78 13.68
CA GLU A 6 19.14 -15.82 15.13
C GLU A 6 20.58 -15.46 15.54
N SER A 7 21.57 -15.88 14.74
CA SER A 7 22.99 -15.64 15.01
C SER A 7 23.86 -15.91 13.78
N GLY A 8 25.14 -15.57 13.85
CA GLY A 8 26.14 -15.94 12.81
C GLY A 8 26.33 -14.91 11.71
N VAL A 9 25.66 -13.75 11.74
CA VAL A 9 25.93 -12.66 10.78
C VAL A 9 27.34 -12.10 11.05
N PRO A 10 28.22 -12.02 10.03
CA PRO A 10 29.55 -11.45 10.17
C PRO A 10 29.54 -10.08 10.89
N GLU A 11 30.58 -9.79 11.69
CA GLU A 11 30.74 -8.58 12.51
C GLU A 11 29.67 -8.36 13.59
N SER A 12 28.63 -9.17 13.65
CA SER A 12 27.59 -9.13 14.71
C SER A 12 27.04 -10.53 15.03
N PRO A 13 27.89 -11.55 15.26
CA PRO A 13 27.49 -12.96 15.24
C PRO A 13 26.58 -13.38 16.41
N LYS A 14 26.51 -12.58 17.47
CA LYS A 14 25.67 -12.86 18.66
C LYS A 14 24.32 -12.12 18.64
N LYS A 15 24.01 -11.42 17.55
CA LYS A 15 22.79 -10.60 17.46
C LYS A 15 21.84 -11.14 16.41
N ARG A 16 20.54 -11.03 16.71
CA ARG A 16 19.48 -11.33 15.74
C ARG A 16 19.43 -10.26 14.66
N HIS A 17 19.10 -10.66 13.46
CA HIS A 17 18.91 -9.75 12.33
C HIS A 17 17.61 -10.08 11.61
N VAL A 18 16.87 -9.07 11.21
CA VAL A 18 15.87 -9.18 10.15
C VAL A 18 16.61 -9.45 8.84
N ALA A 19 16.18 -10.45 8.07
CA ALA A 19 16.73 -10.71 6.73
C ALA A 19 15.76 -10.21 5.65
N GLU A 20 16.33 -9.58 4.62
CA GLU A 20 15.60 -9.12 3.43
C GLU A 20 16.38 -9.54 2.19
N PHE A 21 15.74 -10.36 1.33
CA PHE A 21 16.34 -10.93 0.12
C PHE A 21 15.74 -10.29 -1.13
N LYS A 22 16.59 -9.83 -2.04
CA LYS A 22 16.15 -9.19 -3.29
C LYS A 22 16.98 -9.67 -4.49
N THR A 23 16.39 -9.57 -5.67
CA THR A 23 17.10 -9.76 -6.94
C THR A 23 17.04 -8.48 -7.77
N HIS A 24 18.12 -8.18 -8.47
CA HIS A 24 18.25 -7.01 -9.34
C HIS A 24 18.85 -7.40 -10.68
N ASN A 25 18.51 -6.64 -11.74
CA ASN A 25 19.29 -6.67 -12.97
C ASN A 25 20.63 -5.93 -12.75
N VAL A 26 21.58 -6.11 -13.64
CA VAL A 26 22.94 -5.55 -13.55
C VAL A 26 22.94 -4.03 -13.31
N LYS A 27 22.10 -3.27 -14.00
CA LYS A 27 22.03 -1.80 -13.84
C LYS A 27 21.60 -1.41 -12.43
N SER A 28 20.53 -2.03 -11.93
CA SER A 28 20.00 -1.78 -10.59
C SER A 28 20.94 -2.27 -9.50
N PHE A 29 21.64 -3.38 -9.76
CA PHE A 29 22.64 -3.97 -8.84
C PHE A 29 23.90 -3.09 -8.73
N SER A 30 24.43 -2.58 -9.84
CA SER A 30 25.59 -1.67 -9.84
C SER A 30 25.28 -0.34 -9.14
N ASP A 31 24.06 0.16 -9.24
CA ASP A 31 23.64 1.31 -8.45
C ASP A 31 23.60 1.02 -6.94
N LEU A 32 23.14 -0.19 -6.57
CA LEU A 32 23.17 -0.66 -5.18
C LEU A 32 24.59 -0.79 -4.63
N GLU A 33 25.51 -1.41 -5.38
CA GLU A 33 26.93 -1.53 -5.00
C GLU A 33 27.59 -0.17 -4.76
N LYS A 34 27.24 0.83 -5.59
CA LYS A 34 27.83 2.16 -5.51
C LYS A 34 27.26 3.01 -4.36
N ASN A 35 25.98 2.95 -4.10
CA ASN A 35 25.26 3.92 -3.28
C ASN A 35 24.70 3.33 -1.97
N GLY A 36 24.71 2.00 -1.80
CA GLY A 36 24.11 1.32 -0.67
C GLY A 36 22.58 1.28 -0.74
N VAL A 37 21.96 0.50 0.14
CA VAL A 37 20.51 0.25 0.11
C VAL A 37 19.69 1.49 0.43
N GLU A 38 20.12 2.31 1.37
CA GLU A 38 19.39 3.51 1.78
C GLU A 38 19.21 4.50 0.61
N LYS A 39 20.27 4.76 -0.16
CA LYS A 39 20.22 5.75 -1.24
C LYS A 39 19.66 5.17 -2.54
N SER A 40 20.01 3.92 -2.87
CA SER A 40 19.64 3.32 -4.15
C SER A 40 18.30 2.58 -4.12
N LYS A 41 17.91 2.05 -2.95
CA LYS A 41 16.71 1.21 -2.76
C LYS A 41 15.93 1.63 -1.52
N TYR A 42 15.61 2.90 -1.43
CA TYR A 42 15.00 3.51 -0.24
C TYR A 42 13.72 2.79 0.22
N GLN A 43 12.93 2.23 -0.70
CA GLN A 43 11.74 1.45 -0.35
C GLN A 43 12.10 0.18 0.42
N HIS A 44 13.19 -0.53 0.05
CA HIS A 44 13.67 -1.70 0.79
C HIS A 44 14.24 -1.30 2.15
N TYR A 45 14.92 -0.15 2.20
CA TYR A 45 15.40 0.41 3.46
C TYR A 45 14.25 0.67 4.43
N ILE A 46 13.19 1.37 3.99
CA ILE A 46 11.98 1.61 4.80
C ILE A 46 11.34 0.30 5.24
N GLN A 47 11.23 -0.68 4.34
CA GLN A 47 10.64 -1.99 4.63
C GLN A 47 11.37 -2.65 5.81
N MET A 48 12.70 -2.66 5.80
CA MET A 48 13.50 -3.18 6.90
C MET A 48 13.32 -2.38 8.19
N GLN A 49 13.22 -1.05 8.13
CA GLN A 49 12.99 -0.22 9.31
C GLN A 49 11.64 -0.55 9.98
N VAL A 50 10.58 -0.73 9.20
CA VAL A 50 9.26 -1.12 9.71
C VAL A 50 9.30 -2.53 10.31
N TYR A 51 10.00 -3.48 9.69
CA TYR A 51 10.15 -4.83 10.23
C TYR A 51 10.95 -4.84 11.54
N MET A 52 12.03 -4.06 11.63
CA MET A 52 12.80 -3.93 12.86
C MET A 52 11.96 -3.34 13.99
N ALA A 53 11.14 -2.33 13.71
CA ALA A 53 10.21 -1.77 14.68
C ALA A 53 9.20 -2.82 15.19
N GLY A 54 8.60 -3.60 14.28
CA GLY A 54 7.59 -4.60 14.63
C GLY A 54 8.13 -5.82 15.37
N THR A 55 9.41 -6.18 15.12
CA THR A 55 10.05 -7.36 15.74
C THR A 55 10.88 -7.04 16.99
N GLY A 56 11.15 -5.76 17.24
CA GLY A 56 12.07 -5.33 18.31
C GLY A 56 13.54 -5.69 18.04
N ILE A 57 13.90 -6.05 16.78
CA ILE A 57 15.27 -6.36 16.36
C ILE A 57 15.90 -5.09 15.81
N ASP A 58 17.07 -4.70 16.32
CA ASP A 58 17.73 -3.43 15.98
C ASP A 58 18.66 -3.48 14.77
N ARG A 59 18.65 -4.58 14.03
CA ARG A 59 19.53 -4.85 12.88
C ARG A 59 18.83 -5.62 11.78
N ALA A 60 19.18 -5.28 10.54
CA ALA A 60 18.79 -6.07 9.38
C ALA A 60 20.03 -6.47 8.57
N LEU A 61 19.95 -7.59 7.88
CA LEU A 61 20.85 -8.03 6.82
C LEU A 61 20.09 -7.97 5.49
N TYR A 62 20.49 -7.05 4.65
CA TYR A 62 20.06 -6.99 3.26
C TYR A 62 20.95 -7.86 2.40
N VAL A 63 20.36 -8.74 1.62
CA VAL A 63 21.08 -9.62 0.68
C VAL A 63 20.45 -9.45 -0.69
N ALA A 64 21.25 -9.09 -1.67
CA ALA A 64 20.80 -8.95 -3.05
C ALA A 64 21.62 -9.83 -3.99
N VAL A 65 20.96 -10.44 -4.97
CA VAL A 65 21.58 -11.22 -6.04
C VAL A 65 21.35 -10.52 -7.37
N CYS A 66 22.42 -10.34 -8.14
CA CYS A 66 22.31 -9.92 -9.53
C CYS A 66 21.86 -11.11 -10.39
N LYS A 67 20.67 -11.04 -10.96
CA LYS A 67 20.11 -12.13 -11.76
C LYS A 67 20.76 -12.31 -13.14
N ASP A 68 21.65 -11.38 -13.53
CA ASP A 68 22.30 -11.41 -14.83
C ASP A 68 23.72 -12.03 -14.76
N ASP A 69 24.36 -12.03 -13.58
CA ASP A 69 25.76 -12.48 -13.39
C ASP A 69 26.04 -13.12 -12.02
N ASP A 70 25.00 -13.40 -11.23
CA ASP A 70 25.03 -14.10 -9.94
C ASP A 70 25.88 -13.42 -8.85
N ARG A 71 26.34 -12.18 -9.01
CA ARG A 71 26.99 -11.42 -7.95
C ARG A 71 26.07 -11.27 -6.75
N ILE A 72 26.68 -11.34 -5.55
CA ILE A 72 25.98 -11.17 -4.29
C ILE A 72 26.46 -9.88 -3.63
N TYR A 73 25.49 -9.08 -3.16
CA TYR A 73 25.71 -7.90 -2.34
C TYR A 73 25.10 -8.13 -0.97
N THR A 74 25.82 -7.79 0.08
CA THR A 74 25.29 -7.82 1.46
C THR A 74 25.54 -6.50 2.15
N GLU A 75 24.56 -6.01 2.90
CA GLU A 75 24.67 -4.80 3.70
C GLU A 75 23.93 -4.97 5.03
N ARG A 76 24.59 -4.59 6.13
CA ARG A 76 23.93 -4.52 7.43
C ARG A 76 23.33 -3.14 7.64
N VAL A 77 22.06 -3.14 7.95
CA VAL A 77 21.27 -1.93 8.21
C VAL A 77 20.97 -1.83 9.70
N ARG A 78 21.18 -0.65 10.26
CA ARG A 78 20.82 -0.32 11.65
C ARG A 78 19.40 0.20 11.72
N TYR A 79 18.76 -0.04 12.85
CA TYR A 79 17.44 0.55 13.14
C TYR A 79 17.54 2.06 13.28
N ASP A 80 16.70 2.74 12.51
CA ASP A 80 16.47 4.18 12.57
C ASP A 80 15.02 4.41 13.02
N LYS A 81 14.88 4.80 14.28
CA LYS A 81 13.58 5.00 14.92
C LYS A 81 12.74 6.07 14.20
N ASP A 82 13.35 7.16 13.79
CA ASP A 82 12.64 8.30 13.19
C ASP A 82 12.07 7.92 11.83
N VAL A 83 12.85 7.21 11.04
CA VAL A 83 12.39 6.66 9.74
C VAL A 83 11.26 5.66 9.95
N ALA A 84 11.42 4.71 10.87
CA ALA A 84 10.39 3.70 11.16
C ALA A 84 9.08 4.35 11.61
N GLU A 85 9.11 5.20 12.63
CA GLU A 85 7.92 5.87 13.17
C GLU A 85 7.22 6.75 12.13
N LYS A 86 7.98 7.49 11.34
CA LYS A 86 7.42 8.31 10.25
C LYS A 86 6.59 7.47 9.27
N HIS A 87 7.11 6.32 8.88
CA HIS A 87 6.45 5.48 7.88
C HIS A 87 5.32 4.63 8.47
N ILE A 88 5.43 4.20 9.72
CA ILE A 88 4.33 3.56 10.46
C ILE A 88 3.16 4.54 10.63
N LYS A 89 3.42 5.75 11.10
CA LYS A 89 2.38 6.81 11.25
C LYS A 89 1.73 7.14 9.91
N LYS A 90 2.51 7.18 8.81
CA LYS A 90 1.95 7.35 7.47
C LYS A 90 1.01 6.20 7.10
N GLY A 91 1.42 4.96 7.35
CA GLY A 91 0.59 3.77 7.09
C GLY A 91 -0.70 3.79 7.89
N GLN A 92 -0.63 4.07 9.19
CA GLN A 92 -1.80 4.20 10.06
C GLN A 92 -2.77 5.28 9.58
N ARG A 93 -2.24 6.46 9.23
CA ARG A 93 -3.06 7.53 8.67
C ARG A 93 -3.79 7.09 7.40
N LEU A 94 -3.08 6.46 6.46
CA LEU A 94 -3.67 6.01 5.20
C LEU A 94 -4.70 4.90 5.40
N ALA A 95 -4.55 4.08 6.43
CA ALA A 95 -5.53 3.02 6.75
C ALA A 95 -6.84 3.57 7.32
N LEU A 96 -6.79 4.74 7.99
CA LEU A 96 -7.95 5.38 8.62
C LEU A 96 -8.47 6.60 7.84
N GLU A 97 -7.82 6.96 6.73
CA GLU A 97 -8.20 8.12 5.91
C GLU A 97 -9.36 7.74 4.99
N ASP A 98 -10.45 8.45 5.08
CA ASP A 98 -11.61 8.35 4.19
C ASP A 98 -11.52 9.25 2.95
N ARG A 99 -10.51 10.12 2.90
CA ARG A 99 -10.19 10.94 1.73
C ARG A 99 -9.05 10.37 0.92
N MET A 100 -9.18 10.40 -0.39
CA MET A 100 -8.11 9.99 -1.29
C MET A 100 -6.87 10.87 -1.08
N PRO A 101 -5.70 10.29 -0.77
CA PRO A 101 -4.46 11.06 -0.67
C PRO A 101 -4.07 11.65 -2.03
N PRO A 102 -3.28 12.74 -2.06
CA PRO A 102 -2.80 13.28 -3.32
C PRO A 102 -1.96 12.22 -4.08
N PRO A 103 -2.01 12.24 -5.42
CA PRO A 103 -1.22 11.32 -6.24
C PRO A 103 0.27 11.51 -5.98
N ILE A 104 1.05 10.42 -6.13
CA ILE A 104 2.51 10.46 -5.94
C ILE A 104 3.23 11.31 -6.98
N SER A 105 2.61 11.58 -8.12
CA SER A 105 3.06 12.48 -9.18
C SER A 105 1.88 12.97 -9.99
N THR A 106 1.98 14.19 -10.51
CA THR A 106 1.04 14.75 -11.49
C THR A 106 1.38 14.36 -12.92
N ASP A 107 2.56 13.78 -13.17
CA ASP A 107 2.99 13.30 -14.47
C ASP A 107 2.54 11.84 -14.68
N PRO A 108 1.57 11.58 -15.59
CA PRO A 108 1.08 10.23 -15.87
C PRO A 108 2.13 9.35 -16.53
N SER A 109 3.16 9.93 -17.16
CA SER A 109 4.22 9.20 -17.86
C SER A 109 5.34 8.74 -16.94
N TRP A 110 5.42 9.30 -15.73
CA TRP A 110 6.41 8.86 -14.74
C TRP A 110 6.31 7.36 -14.48
N TYR A 111 7.46 6.67 -14.44
CA TYR A 111 7.49 5.20 -14.47
C TYR A 111 6.65 4.53 -13.38
N GLN A 112 6.59 5.09 -12.18
CA GLN A 112 5.75 4.52 -11.10
C GLN A 112 4.25 4.74 -11.36
N CYS A 113 3.86 5.85 -11.98
CA CYS A 113 2.48 6.08 -12.38
C CYS A 113 2.09 5.21 -13.58
N LYS A 114 2.95 5.16 -14.61
CA LYS A 114 2.70 4.41 -15.85
C LYS A 114 2.36 2.93 -15.62
N PHE A 115 3.02 2.30 -14.64
CA PHE A 115 2.79 0.88 -14.30
C PHE A 115 1.91 0.68 -13.05
N CYS A 116 1.30 1.75 -12.53
CA CYS A 116 0.42 1.68 -11.37
C CYS A 116 -0.96 1.13 -11.75
N PRO A 117 -1.50 0.14 -11.02
CA PRO A 117 -2.88 -0.34 -11.26
C PRO A 117 -3.95 0.75 -11.11
N ALA A 118 -3.68 1.79 -10.32
CA ALA A 118 -4.57 2.93 -10.13
C ALA A 118 -4.36 4.07 -11.15
N HIS A 119 -3.55 3.88 -12.20
CA HIS A 119 -3.22 4.92 -13.17
C HIS A 119 -4.47 5.58 -13.78
N SER A 120 -5.41 4.78 -14.28
CA SER A 120 -6.64 5.28 -14.90
C SER A 120 -7.50 6.06 -13.90
N PHE A 121 -7.56 5.61 -12.66
CA PHE A 121 -8.27 6.31 -11.59
C PHE A 121 -7.64 7.68 -11.30
N CYS A 122 -6.31 7.72 -11.10
CA CYS A 122 -5.61 8.96 -10.75
C CYS A 122 -5.51 9.98 -11.88
N HIS A 123 -5.28 9.52 -13.12
CA HIS A 123 -4.91 10.41 -14.23
C HIS A 123 -5.98 10.55 -15.32
N LYS A 124 -6.98 9.66 -15.33
CA LYS A 124 -8.05 9.69 -16.34
C LYS A 124 -9.44 9.90 -15.74
N ALA A 125 -9.52 10.07 -14.42
CA ALA A 125 -10.77 10.16 -13.67
C ALA A 125 -11.74 9.00 -13.96
N GLU A 126 -11.20 7.81 -14.26
CA GLU A 126 -12.00 6.60 -14.43
C GLU A 126 -12.37 6.03 -13.05
N PRO A 127 -13.57 5.50 -12.86
CA PRO A 127 -13.95 4.87 -11.59
C PRO A 127 -13.06 3.67 -11.30
N THR A 128 -12.83 3.40 -10.01
CA THR A 128 -12.11 2.18 -9.62
C THR A 128 -12.91 0.94 -10.04
N LYS A 129 -12.19 -0.09 -10.48
CA LYS A 129 -12.77 -1.42 -10.74
C LYS A 129 -12.79 -2.29 -9.48
N ARG A 130 -12.22 -1.80 -8.37
CA ARG A 130 -12.21 -2.54 -7.10
C ARG A 130 -13.50 -2.22 -6.35
N ILE A 131 -14.40 -3.19 -6.32
CA ILE A 131 -15.60 -3.17 -5.50
C ILE A 131 -15.34 -4.08 -4.31
N ASN A 132 -15.02 -3.46 -3.17
CA ASN A 132 -14.80 -4.17 -1.91
C ASN A 132 -15.13 -3.25 -0.73
N CYS A 133 -15.20 -3.80 0.47
CA CYS A 133 -15.55 -3.01 1.66
C CYS A 133 -14.59 -1.85 1.91
N ARG A 134 -13.33 -1.96 1.52
CA ARG A 134 -12.31 -0.92 1.74
C ARG A 134 -12.48 0.32 0.85
N THR A 135 -13.35 0.26 -0.14
CA THR A 135 -13.70 1.39 -1.01
C THR A 135 -15.17 1.79 -0.87
N CYS A 136 -15.89 1.19 0.07
CA CYS A 136 -17.34 1.36 0.25
C CYS A 136 -17.65 2.49 1.24
N SER A 137 -18.65 3.32 0.92
CA SER A 137 -19.15 4.37 1.81
C SER A 137 -19.86 3.84 3.06
N HIS A 138 -20.27 2.57 3.05
CA HIS A 138 -20.93 1.93 4.20
C HIS A 138 -19.92 1.26 5.16
N SER A 139 -18.64 1.30 4.86
CA SER A 139 -17.61 0.63 5.67
C SER A 139 -16.68 1.64 6.31
N THR A 140 -16.34 1.40 7.57
CA THR A 140 -15.44 2.24 8.35
C THR A 140 -14.29 1.40 8.91
N ALA A 141 -13.05 1.83 8.64
CA ALA A 141 -11.87 1.25 9.27
C ALA A 141 -11.80 1.67 10.74
N MET A 142 -11.62 0.70 11.63
CA MET A 142 -11.55 0.91 13.07
C MET A 142 -10.10 0.91 13.55
N ALA A 143 -9.82 1.57 14.67
CA ALA A 143 -8.48 1.70 15.23
C ALA A 143 -7.86 0.36 15.69
N ASP A 144 -8.69 -0.64 15.96
CA ASP A 144 -8.29 -2.01 16.31
C ASP A 144 -8.00 -2.91 15.11
N SER A 145 -7.96 -2.33 13.91
CA SER A 145 -7.75 -3.01 12.62
C SER A 145 -8.96 -3.83 12.13
N THR A 146 -10.12 -3.71 12.76
CA THR A 146 -11.37 -4.25 12.22
C THR A 146 -12.01 -3.28 11.21
N TRP A 147 -12.98 -3.76 10.45
CA TRP A 147 -13.81 -2.95 9.56
C TRP A 147 -15.28 -3.18 9.91
N ARG A 148 -16.01 -2.11 10.15
CA ARG A 148 -17.44 -2.13 10.42
C ARG A 148 -18.24 -1.84 9.16
N CYS A 149 -19.39 -2.47 8.98
CA CYS A 149 -20.34 -2.15 7.94
C CYS A 149 -21.65 -1.63 8.55
N GLU A 150 -22.01 -0.40 8.24
CA GLU A 150 -23.26 0.20 8.74
C GLU A 150 -24.50 -0.32 7.97
N ARG A 151 -24.32 -0.67 6.69
CA ARG A 151 -25.40 -1.20 5.85
C ARG A 151 -25.91 -2.56 6.29
N HIS A 152 -25.01 -3.42 6.76
CA HIS A 152 -25.31 -4.78 7.22
C HIS A 152 -25.24 -4.94 8.74
N GLU A 153 -25.12 -3.81 9.47
CA GLU A 153 -25.01 -3.79 10.95
C GLU A 153 -23.92 -4.75 11.48
N ALA A 154 -22.81 -4.88 10.75
CA ALA A 154 -21.72 -5.77 11.11
C ALA A 154 -20.61 -4.97 11.80
N ASP A 155 -20.36 -5.23 13.09
CA ASP A 155 -19.30 -4.57 13.86
C ASP A 155 -17.90 -4.96 13.41
N ALA A 156 -17.73 -6.17 12.87
CA ALA A 156 -16.47 -6.65 12.30
C ALA A 156 -16.75 -7.45 11.03
N ILE A 157 -16.34 -6.92 9.88
CA ILE A 157 -16.43 -7.59 8.59
C ILE A 157 -15.32 -8.63 8.51
N PRO A 158 -15.58 -9.93 8.26
CA PRO A 158 -14.55 -10.93 8.02
C PRO A 158 -13.62 -10.53 6.87
N GLU A 159 -12.34 -10.84 6.96
CA GLU A 159 -11.32 -10.37 6.00
C GLU A 159 -11.63 -10.79 4.55
N ASP A 160 -12.09 -12.02 4.35
CA ASP A 160 -12.46 -12.51 3.02
C ASP A 160 -13.57 -11.65 2.41
N PHE A 161 -14.63 -11.33 3.18
CA PHE A 161 -15.70 -10.46 2.75
C PHE A 161 -15.23 -9.03 2.47
N GLN A 162 -14.23 -8.54 3.22
CA GLN A 162 -13.67 -7.20 2.94
C GLN A 162 -13.11 -7.10 1.51
N HIS A 163 -12.54 -8.19 1.00
CA HIS A 163 -11.93 -8.23 -0.34
C HIS A 163 -12.93 -8.51 -1.46
N GLU A 164 -13.97 -9.27 -1.18
CA GLU A 164 -15.00 -9.62 -2.17
C GLU A 164 -15.98 -8.47 -2.41
N GLY A 165 -16.32 -7.72 -1.36
CA GLY A 165 -17.38 -6.70 -1.41
C GLY A 165 -18.76 -7.32 -1.53
N CYS A 166 -19.78 -6.49 -1.80
CA CYS A 166 -21.17 -6.93 -1.94
C CYS A 166 -21.92 -6.08 -2.98
N ASP A 167 -23.16 -6.49 -3.29
CA ASP A 167 -24.03 -5.76 -4.25
C ASP A 167 -24.49 -4.38 -3.76
N ASP A 168 -24.42 -4.12 -2.45
CA ASP A 168 -24.74 -2.81 -1.85
C ASP A 168 -23.56 -1.84 -1.83
N HIS A 169 -22.44 -2.16 -2.51
CA HIS A 169 -21.27 -1.32 -2.55
C HIS A 169 -21.58 0.05 -3.18
N ILE A 170 -21.19 1.10 -2.47
CA ILE A 170 -21.17 2.47 -2.99
C ILE A 170 -19.77 3.03 -2.75
N LEU A 171 -19.12 3.51 -3.82
CA LEU A 171 -17.78 4.09 -3.72
C LEU A 171 -17.82 5.31 -2.76
N HIS A 172 -16.87 5.35 -1.82
CA HIS A 172 -16.81 6.37 -0.79
C HIS A 172 -16.66 7.77 -1.41
N PRO A 173 -17.58 8.71 -1.15
CA PRO A 173 -17.59 10.01 -1.82
C PRO A 173 -16.36 10.87 -1.53
N ASP A 174 -15.82 10.80 -0.31
CA ASP A 174 -14.63 11.58 0.04
C ASP A 174 -13.33 11.01 -0.54
N MET A 175 -13.37 9.81 -1.15
CA MET A 175 -12.21 9.21 -1.82
C MET A 175 -12.05 9.66 -3.27
N VAL A 176 -13.02 10.35 -3.84
CA VAL A 176 -13.02 10.74 -5.25
C VAL A 176 -13.32 12.22 -5.44
N PRO A 177 -12.72 12.88 -6.45
CA PRO A 177 -12.92 14.31 -6.71
C PRO A 177 -14.15 14.59 -7.59
N TRP A 178 -15.10 13.65 -7.69
CA TRP A 178 -16.24 13.77 -8.60
C TRP A 178 -17.44 14.41 -7.91
N VAL A 179 -18.24 15.12 -8.68
CA VAL A 179 -19.53 15.63 -8.22
C VAL A 179 -20.50 14.47 -8.01
N MET A 180 -21.18 14.46 -6.87
CA MET A 180 -22.08 13.40 -6.45
C MET A 180 -23.53 13.90 -6.41
N GLU A 181 -24.46 13.03 -6.83
CA GLU A 181 -25.89 13.12 -6.57
C GLU A 181 -26.36 11.79 -5.98
N GLY A 182 -26.85 11.82 -4.74
CA GLY A 182 -27.34 10.61 -4.07
C GLY A 182 -28.75 10.22 -4.51
N SER A 183 -29.13 8.98 -4.24
CA SER A 183 -30.51 8.51 -4.36
C SER A 183 -31.27 8.71 -3.05
N ASP A 184 -32.61 8.83 -3.14
CA ASP A 184 -33.47 9.00 -1.98
C ASP A 184 -33.49 7.79 -1.03
N ASP A 185 -33.22 6.60 -1.57
CA ASP A 185 -33.20 5.34 -0.81
C ASP A 185 -31.82 4.96 -0.27
N GLY A 186 -30.78 5.74 -0.58
CA GLY A 186 -29.40 5.46 -0.18
C GLY A 186 -28.77 4.22 -0.84
N HIS A 187 -29.41 3.63 -1.88
CA HIS A 187 -28.93 2.42 -2.55
C HIS A 187 -28.06 2.69 -3.78
N SER A 188 -28.02 3.92 -4.26
CA SER A 188 -27.18 4.29 -5.39
C SER A 188 -26.72 5.74 -5.31
N VAL A 189 -25.62 6.02 -6.01
CA VAL A 189 -25.05 7.35 -6.16
C VAL A 189 -24.74 7.57 -7.63
N LYS A 190 -25.04 8.76 -8.15
CA LYS A 190 -24.59 9.19 -9.48
C LYS A 190 -23.34 10.03 -9.35
N TRP A 191 -22.34 9.71 -10.15
CA TRP A 191 -21.09 10.45 -10.25
C TRP A 191 -21.01 11.19 -11.59
N LYS A 192 -20.69 12.47 -11.55
CA LYS A 192 -20.39 13.23 -12.76
C LYS A 192 -18.89 13.14 -13.05
N ILE A 193 -18.52 12.42 -14.12
CA ILE A 193 -17.15 12.21 -14.57
C ILE A 193 -17.01 12.85 -15.94
N GLY A 194 -16.37 14.02 -16.02
CA GLY A 194 -16.42 14.87 -17.20
C GLY A 194 -17.86 15.27 -17.54
N ASP A 195 -18.29 14.98 -18.76
CA ASP A 195 -19.67 15.27 -19.21
C ASP A 195 -20.65 14.10 -19.05
N ARG A 196 -20.23 13.01 -18.41
CA ARG A 196 -21.03 11.80 -18.23
C ARG A 196 -21.46 11.61 -16.79
N TRP A 197 -22.67 11.08 -16.61
CA TRP A 197 -23.15 10.56 -15.36
C TRP A 197 -22.98 9.04 -15.32
N VAL A 198 -22.44 8.53 -14.21
CA VAL A 198 -22.26 7.10 -13.95
C VAL A 198 -23.00 6.76 -12.67
N VAL A 199 -23.86 5.76 -12.70
CA VAL A 199 -24.58 5.25 -11.52
C VAL A 199 -23.72 4.19 -10.85
N ASN A 200 -23.51 4.32 -9.55
CA ASN A 200 -22.83 3.34 -8.71
C ASN A 200 -23.81 2.81 -7.65
N GLY A 201 -23.81 1.51 -7.42
CA GLY A 201 -24.73 0.82 -6.53
C GLY A 201 -25.81 0.03 -7.26
N LYS A 202 -26.92 -0.25 -6.61
CA LYS A 202 -28.00 -1.10 -7.14
C LYS A 202 -28.47 -0.63 -8.52
N GLY A 203 -28.38 -1.51 -9.51
CA GLY A 203 -28.79 -1.23 -10.90
C GLY A 203 -27.80 -0.40 -11.72
N GLY A 204 -26.64 -0.06 -11.17
CA GLY A 204 -25.64 0.78 -11.80
C GLY A 204 -24.30 0.10 -12.04
N TYR A 205 -23.22 0.88 -11.99
CA TYR A 205 -21.87 0.41 -12.19
C TYR A 205 -21.51 -0.68 -11.17
N LYS A 206 -21.18 -1.84 -11.72
CA LYS A 206 -20.50 -2.93 -11.03
C LYS A 206 -19.20 -3.16 -11.76
N SER A 207 -18.10 -3.39 -11.07
CA SER A 207 -16.79 -3.65 -11.69
C SER A 207 -16.78 -4.93 -12.50
#